data_e6ec61ff0e54bf1039fb4de167895bd6
#
_entry.id   e6ec61ff0e54bf1039fb4de167895bd6
#
_cell.length_a   1.000
_cell.length_b   1.000
_cell.length_c   1.000
_cell.angle_alpha   90.00
_cell.angle_beta   90.00
_cell.angle_gamma   90.00
#
_symmetry.space_group_name_H-M   'P 1'
#
loop_
_entity.id
_entity.type
_entity.pdbx_description
1 polymer ?
#
loop_
_entity_poly.entity_id
_entity_poly.type
_entity_poly.pdbx_seq_one_letter_code
_entity_poly.pdbx_strand_id
1 'polypeptide(L)'
;TIRELEKLDFFEGIPQDILQNLLNESTVASYKKKEVIFHSRTRTEFVYFVLSGEVMLYNLTKHGNRKVIFILGKGRLLNQSIVSKKPNALFGEAVCPVQALKIPEGVFLRLMEQCHELTYSILREYERNLWRMGHQLKNTTGNMQTERKIAAKLWKLGRDFGVETEEGVMVDIDLTITLMADLVGVPRENVSRACKVLTDRGLIHYSSKRFILTDFDGFADFYKM
;
A
#
# COMPACT_ATOMS: atom_id res chain seq x y z
N THR A 1 5.60 -20.81 4.97
CA THR A 1 4.85 -22.00 5.48
C THR A 1 3.35 -21.73 5.46
N ILE A 2 2.51 -22.78 5.51
CA ILE A 2 1.03 -22.64 5.63
C ILE A 2 0.69 -21.74 6.82
N ARG A 3 1.28 -22.00 7.98
CA ARG A 3 1.07 -21.22 9.21
C ARG A 3 1.37 -19.72 9.07
N GLU A 4 2.26 -19.35 8.17
CA GLU A 4 2.56 -17.94 7.90
C GLU A 4 1.51 -17.32 6.97
N LEU A 5 0.97 -18.08 6.02
CA LEU A 5 -0.13 -17.62 5.18
C LEU A 5 -1.43 -17.48 5.97
N GLU A 6 -1.78 -18.44 6.82
CA GLU A 6 -2.98 -18.39 7.68
C GLU A 6 -3.04 -17.16 8.60
N LYS A 7 -1.88 -16.56 8.91
CA LYS A 7 -1.80 -15.32 9.69
C LYS A 7 -2.08 -14.05 8.89
N LEU A 8 -2.21 -14.17 7.57
CA LEU A 8 -2.50 -13.02 6.71
C LEU A 8 -4.00 -12.97 6.46
N ASP A 9 -4.61 -11.83 6.75
CA ASP A 9 -6.07 -11.60 6.61
C ASP A 9 -6.63 -12.06 5.25
N PHE A 10 -5.82 -11.95 4.20
CA PHE A 10 -6.22 -12.38 2.86
C PHE A 10 -6.51 -13.88 2.78
N PHE A 11 -5.74 -14.70 3.50
CA PHE A 11 -5.82 -16.17 3.45
C PHE A 11 -6.65 -16.76 4.60
N GLU A 12 -7.28 -15.92 5.41
CA GLU A 12 -8.14 -16.37 6.50
C GLU A 12 -9.34 -17.18 5.98
N GLY A 13 -9.57 -18.34 6.58
CA GLY A 13 -10.69 -19.24 6.24
C GLY A 13 -10.50 -20.05 4.95
N ILE A 14 -9.35 -19.93 4.26
CA ILE A 14 -9.05 -20.76 3.10
C ILE A 14 -8.63 -22.16 3.55
N PRO A 15 -9.21 -23.26 2.98
CA PRO A 15 -8.86 -24.62 3.33
C PRO A 15 -7.36 -24.92 3.19
N GLN A 16 -6.83 -25.74 4.11
CA GLN A 16 -5.38 -26.04 4.17
C GLN A 16 -4.85 -26.75 2.93
N ASP A 17 -5.63 -27.60 2.29
CA ASP A 17 -5.27 -28.26 1.05
C ASP A 17 -5.11 -27.27 -0.11
N ILE A 18 -5.95 -26.26 -0.18
CA ILE A 18 -5.84 -25.15 -1.15
C ILE A 18 -4.58 -24.33 -0.87
N LEU A 19 -4.32 -23.97 0.39
CA LEU A 19 -3.09 -23.26 0.78
C LEU A 19 -1.83 -24.08 0.47
N GLN A 20 -1.87 -25.40 0.71
CA GLN A 20 -0.76 -26.28 0.37
C GLN A 20 -0.52 -26.35 -1.15
N ASN A 21 -1.57 -26.48 -1.95
CA ASN A 21 -1.48 -26.46 -3.42
C ASN A 21 -0.91 -25.13 -3.92
N LEU A 22 -1.36 -24.02 -3.35
CA LEU A 22 -0.86 -22.69 -3.67
C LEU A 22 0.64 -22.58 -3.37
N LEU A 23 1.08 -23.06 -2.20
CA LEU A 23 2.50 -23.01 -1.81
C LEU A 23 3.38 -23.91 -2.67
N ASN A 24 2.92 -25.09 -3.02
CA ASN A 24 3.69 -26.04 -3.83
C ASN A 24 4.03 -25.50 -5.22
N GLU A 25 3.16 -24.64 -5.75
CA GLU A 25 3.29 -24.06 -7.10
C GLU A 25 3.82 -22.61 -7.07
N SER A 26 4.11 -22.07 -5.88
CA SER A 26 4.57 -20.71 -5.70
C SER A 26 6.08 -20.65 -5.42
N THR A 27 6.65 -19.47 -5.62
CA THR A 27 8.03 -19.15 -5.25
C THR A 27 8.09 -17.87 -4.44
N VAL A 28 9.12 -17.72 -3.60
CA VAL A 28 9.40 -16.46 -2.91
C VAL A 28 10.43 -15.69 -3.71
N ALA A 29 10.05 -14.48 -4.12
CA ALA A 29 10.94 -13.55 -4.81
C ALA A 29 11.37 -12.44 -3.83
N SER A 30 12.65 -12.08 -3.88
CA SER A 30 13.22 -11.00 -3.07
C SER A 30 13.56 -9.80 -3.96
N TYR A 31 13.21 -8.61 -3.52
CA TYR A 31 13.45 -7.36 -4.21
C TYR A 31 14.20 -6.39 -3.31
N LYS A 32 15.20 -5.72 -3.89
CA LYS A 32 15.93 -4.65 -3.19
C LYS A 32 15.10 -3.37 -3.18
N LYS A 33 15.41 -2.47 -2.25
CA LYS A 33 14.85 -1.12 -2.24
C LYS A 33 14.97 -0.46 -3.61
N LYS A 34 13.88 0.13 -4.12
CA LYS A 34 13.73 0.77 -5.43
C LYS A 34 13.73 -0.21 -6.63
N GLU A 35 13.70 -1.50 -6.40
CA GLU A 35 13.57 -2.48 -7.47
C GLU A 35 12.13 -2.54 -7.95
N VAL A 36 11.94 -2.53 -9.27
CA VAL A 36 10.62 -2.61 -9.90
C VAL A 36 10.20 -4.08 -9.99
N ILE A 37 9.06 -4.40 -9.40
CA ILE A 37 8.47 -5.75 -9.38
C ILE A 37 7.74 -6.00 -10.70
N PHE A 38 6.99 -5.01 -11.17
CA PHE A 38 6.33 -5.02 -12.47
C PHE A 38 6.10 -3.60 -13.00
N HIS A 39 6.03 -3.49 -14.31
CA HIS A 39 5.84 -2.23 -15.02
C HIS A 39 4.36 -1.98 -15.34
N SER A 40 3.97 -0.70 -15.38
CA SER A 40 2.70 -0.28 -15.96
C SER A 40 2.66 -0.62 -17.45
N ARG A 41 1.47 -0.92 -17.96
CA ARG A 41 1.20 -1.30 -19.35
C ARG A 41 1.86 -2.62 -19.79
N THR A 42 2.44 -3.38 -18.87
CA THR A 42 2.92 -4.74 -19.11
C THR A 42 2.00 -5.74 -18.41
N ARG A 43 1.84 -6.91 -19.04
CA ARG A 43 1.15 -8.02 -18.40
C ARG A 43 2.15 -8.78 -17.52
N THR A 44 1.70 -9.22 -16.36
CA THR A 44 2.42 -10.18 -15.52
C THR A 44 1.75 -11.55 -15.64
N GLU A 45 2.56 -12.60 -15.64
CA GLU A 45 2.08 -13.99 -15.64
C GLU A 45 1.98 -14.56 -14.20
N PHE A 46 2.13 -13.68 -13.21
CA PHE A 46 2.17 -14.06 -11.81
C PHE A 46 1.26 -13.16 -10.97
N VAL A 47 0.71 -13.75 -9.93
CA VAL A 47 0.04 -13.05 -8.83
C VAL A 47 1.05 -12.86 -7.69
N TYR A 48 1.10 -11.66 -7.13
CA TYR A 48 2.07 -11.30 -6.09
C TYR A 48 1.39 -10.91 -4.80
N PHE A 49 1.84 -11.50 -3.68
CA PHE A 49 1.47 -11.09 -2.32
C PHE A 49 2.71 -10.67 -1.55
N VAL A 50 2.62 -9.56 -0.82
CA VAL A 50 3.72 -9.09 0.04
C VAL A 50 3.82 -10.00 1.25
N LEU A 51 4.98 -10.61 1.47
CA LEU A 51 5.30 -11.38 2.68
C LEU A 51 5.98 -10.53 3.73
N SER A 52 6.86 -9.62 3.30
CA SER A 52 7.53 -8.64 4.16
C SER A 52 7.96 -7.42 3.38
N GLY A 53 8.09 -6.30 4.07
CA GLY A 53 8.41 -5.00 3.48
C GLY A 53 7.19 -4.31 2.87
N GLU A 54 7.42 -3.20 2.16
CA GLU A 54 6.38 -2.36 1.56
C GLU A 54 6.64 -2.14 0.07
N VAL A 55 5.55 -2.16 -0.70
CA VAL A 55 5.53 -1.90 -2.14
C VAL A 55 4.68 -0.68 -2.43
N MET A 56 5.21 0.28 -3.19
CA MET A 56 4.40 1.37 -3.71
C MET A 56 3.86 1.02 -5.10
N LEU A 57 2.57 1.29 -5.29
CA LEU A 57 1.92 1.27 -6.58
C LEU A 57 1.76 2.71 -7.06
N TYR A 58 2.37 3.04 -8.21
CA TYR A 58 2.40 4.42 -8.71
C TYR A 58 2.20 4.48 -10.22
N ASN A 59 1.87 5.68 -10.70
CA ASN A 59 1.89 6.01 -12.12
C ASN A 59 2.84 7.18 -12.37
N LEU A 60 3.26 7.35 -13.61
CA LEU A 60 4.03 8.50 -14.05
C LEU A 60 3.10 9.53 -14.70
N THR A 61 3.26 10.78 -14.32
CA THR A 61 2.60 11.90 -15.00
C THR A 61 3.26 12.11 -16.38
N LYS A 62 2.63 12.90 -17.23
CA LYS A 62 3.20 13.30 -18.54
C LYS A 62 4.58 13.97 -18.45
N HIS A 63 4.94 14.49 -17.28
CA HIS A 63 6.24 15.11 -17.01
C HIS A 63 7.24 14.17 -16.32
N GLY A 64 6.91 12.87 -16.21
CA GLY A 64 7.78 11.87 -15.58
C GLY A 64 7.75 11.86 -14.04
N ASN A 65 6.95 12.73 -13.41
CA ASN A 65 6.82 12.74 -11.95
C ASN A 65 5.99 11.53 -11.48
N ARG A 66 6.38 10.94 -10.36
CA ARG A 66 5.64 9.85 -9.73
C ARG A 66 4.38 10.37 -9.05
N LYS A 67 3.29 9.62 -9.19
CA LYS A 67 2.08 9.77 -8.38
C LYS A 67 1.80 8.43 -7.71
N VAL A 68 2.11 8.32 -6.43
CA VAL A 68 1.86 7.10 -5.66
C VAL A 68 0.38 7.02 -5.31
N ILE A 69 -0.22 5.89 -5.67
CA ILE A 69 -1.63 5.60 -5.40
C ILE A 69 -1.77 4.82 -4.09
N PHE A 70 -0.98 3.75 -3.93
CA PHE A 70 -0.99 2.91 -2.73
C PHE A 70 0.43 2.64 -2.23
N ILE A 71 0.57 2.49 -0.91
CA ILE A 71 1.63 1.71 -0.29
C ILE A 71 0.96 0.47 0.28
N LEU A 72 1.48 -0.70 -0.08
CA LEU A 72 0.94 -2.00 0.28
C LEU A 72 2.01 -2.75 1.09
N GLY A 73 1.63 -3.20 2.28
CA GLY A 73 2.49 -3.96 3.17
C GLY A 73 2.15 -5.45 3.19
N LYS A 74 2.62 -6.12 4.21
CA LYS A 74 2.45 -7.56 4.43
C LYS A 74 1.00 -8.03 4.26
N GLY A 75 0.82 -9.15 3.58
CA GLY A 75 -0.48 -9.79 3.33
C GLY A 75 -1.29 -9.17 2.19
N ARG A 76 -0.76 -8.15 1.49
CA ARG A 76 -1.50 -7.45 0.43
C ARG A 76 -1.19 -7.98 -0.96
N LEU A 77 -2.23 -8.05 -1.78
CA LEU A 77 -2.16 -8.36 -3.19
C LEU A 77 -1.64 -7.15 -3.97
N LEU A 78 -0.67 -7.36 -4.86
CA LEU A 78 -0.09 -6.29 -5.68
C LEU A 78 -0.80 -6.11 -7.03
N ASN A 79 -1.40 -7.16 -7.59
CA ASN A 79 -2.00 -7.13 -8.91
C ASN A 79 -3.31 -6.34 -8.93
N GLN A 80 -3.50 -5.51 -9.97
CA GLN A 80 -4.76 -4.78 -10.19
C GLN A 80 -5.72 -5.53 -11.14
N SER A 81 -5.22 -6.52 -11.87
CA SER A 81 -6.01 -7.29 -12.84
C SER A 81 -5.50 -8.72 -12.85
N ILE A 82 -6.33 -9.67 -12.42
CA ILE A 82 -6.03 -11.10 -12.43
C ILE A 82 -6.96 -11.79 -13.42
N VAL A 83 -8.29 -11.66 -13.25
CA VAL A 83 -9.29 -12.37 -14.02
C VAL A 83 -9.36 -11.89 -15.47
N SER A 84 -9.31 -10.58 -15.70
CA SER A 84 -9.44 -9.99 -17.04
C SER A 84 -8.15 -10.03 -17.87
N LYS A 85 -7.03 -10.47 -17.28
CA LYS A 85 -5.71 -10.58 -17.93
C LYS A 85 -5.24 -9.28 -18.62
N LYS A 86 -5.73 -8.13 -18.13
CA LYS A 86 -5.32 -6.81 -18.65
C LYS A 86 -3.92 -6.46 -18.17
N PRO A 87 -3.17 -5.65 -18.94
CA PRO A 87 -1.91 -5.09 -18.46
C PRO A 87 -2.08 -4.32 -17.14
N ASN A 88 -1.03 -4.31 -16.30
CA ASN A 88 -1.02 -3.54 -15.06
C ASN A 88 -1.26 -2.05 -15.35
N ALA A 89 -2.13 -1.43 -14.58
CA ALA A 89 -2.38 0.01 -14.67
C ALA A 89 -1.27 0.84 -14.02
N LEU A 90 -0.57 0.26 -13.03
CA LEU A 90 0.42 0.91 -12.19
C LEU A 90 1.76 0.17 -12.24
N PHE A 91 2.83 0.88 -11.90
CA PHE A 91 4.11 0.26 -11.55
C PHE A 91 4.03 -0.27 -10.13
N GLY A 92 4.72 -1.38 -9.86
CA GLY A 92 4.99 -1.88 -8.50
C GLY A 92 6.48 -1.76 -8.20
N GLU A 93 6.88 -1.02 -7.16
CA GLU A 93 8.28 -0.80 -6.77
C GLU A 93 8.46 -0.98 -5.27
N ALA A 94 9.53 -1.64 -4.87
CA ALA A 94 9.88 -1.88 -3.48
C ALA A 94 10.33 -0.58 -2.77
N VAL A 95 9.66 -0.21 -1.68
CA VAL A 95 9.99 0.96 -0.84
C VAL A 95 11.19 0.65 0.07
N CYS A 96 11.27 -0.57 0.55
CA CYS A 96 12.36 -1.16 1.33
C CYS A 96 12.72 -2.53 0.76
N PRO A 97 13.61 -3.34 1.33
CA PRO A 97 13.76 -4.75 0.97
C PRO A 97 12.42 -5.49 1.13
N VAL A 98 11.97 -6.17 0.07
CA VAL A 98 10.66 -6.84 -0.01
C VAL A 98 10.86 -8.33 -0.28
N GLN A 99 10.07 -9.17 0.40
CA GLN A 99 9.80 -10.53 -0.03
C GLN A 99 8.36 -10.63 -0.50
N ALA A 100 8.15 -11.22 -1.67
CA ALA A 100 6.82 -11.43 -2.23
C ALA A 100 6.62 -12.90 -2.59
N LEU A 101 5.46 -13.44 -2.26
CA LEU A 101 4.98 -14.71 -2.78
C LEU A 101 4.58 -14.50 -4.24
N LYS A 102 5.15 -15.29 -5.13
CA LYS A 102 4.95 -15.22 -6.57
C LYS A 102 4.27 -16.52 -7.01
N ILE A 103 3.03 -16.42 -7.46
CA ILE A 103 2.18 -17.54 -7.82
C ILE A 103 1.89 -17.45 -9.33
N PRO A 104 2.08 -18.51 -10.12
CA PRO A 104 1.66 -18.50 -11.53
C PRO A 104 0.17 -18.16 -11.66
N GLU A 105 -0.16 -17.21 -12.56
CA GLU A 105 -1.54 -16.72 -12.74
C GLU A 105 -2.53 -17.87 -13.01
N GLY A 106 -2.14 -18.83 -13.87
CA GLY A 106 -2.99 -19.97 -14.21
C GLY A 106 -3.28 -20.90 -13.02
N VAL A 107 -2.30 -21.08 -12.11
CA VAL A 107 -2.49 -21.83 -10.86
C VAL A 107 -3.48 -21.10 -9.97
N PHE A 108 -3.27 -19.80 -9.77
CA PHE A 108 -4.12 -18.98 -8.91
C PHE A 108 -5.57 -18.96 -9.40
N LEU A 109 -5.81 -18.78 -10.70
CA LEU A 109 -7.14 -18.80 -11.30
C LEU A 109 -7.83 -20.17 -11.14
N ARG A 110 -7.12 -21.27 -11.37
CA ARG A 110 -7.64 -22.63 -11.16
C ARG A 110 -8.07 -22.84 -9.68
N LEU A 111 -7.25 -22.40 -8.73
CA LEU A 111 -7.59 -22.49 -7.31
C LEU A 111 -8.78 -21.61 -6.93
N MET A 112 -8.94 -20.44 -7.54
CA MET A 112 -10.14 -19.60 -7.37
C MET A 112 -11.42 -20.29 -7.86
N GLU A 113 -11.35 -21.07 -8.94
CA GLU A 113 -12.49 -21.86 -9.44
C GLU A 113 -12.87 -23.00 -8.50
N GLN A 114 -11.90 -23.55 -7.76
CA GLN A 114 -12.08 -24.66 -6.84
C GLN A 114 -12.43 -24.25 -5.41
N CYS A 115 -12.15 -22.99 -5.04
CA CYS A 115 -12.30 -22.48 -3.68
C CYS A 115 -13.01 -21.12 -3.66
N HIS A 116 -14.23 -21.12 -3.14
CA HIS A 116 -15.03 -19.89 -3.02
C HIS A 116 -14.39 -18.90 -2.05
N GLU A 117 -13.81 -19.37 -0.95
CA GLU A 117 -13.16 -18.54 0.06
C GLU A 117 -12.02 -17.72 -0.55
N LEU A 118 -11.20 -18.35 -1.41
CA LEU A 118 -10.12 -17.66 -2.12
C LEU A 118 -10.69 -16.60 -3.08
N THR A 119 -11.77 -16.91 -3.79
CA THR A 119 -12.45 -15.97 -4.69
C THR A 119 -13.06 -14.80 -3.91
N TYR A 120 -13.71 -15.05 -2.77
CA TYR A 120 -14.20 -14.00 -1.87
C TYR A 120 -13.09 -13.13 -1.31
N SER A 121 -11.92 -13.68 -1.00
CA SER A 121 -10.76 -12.91 -0.52
C SER A 121 -10.26 -11.92 -1.58
N ILE A 122 -10.26 -12.32 -2.85
CA ILE A 122 -9.96 -11.41 -3.98
C ILE A 122 -11.01 -10.30 -4.09
N LEU A 123 -12.30 -10.64 -4.01
CA LEU A 123 -13.38 -9.66 -4.08
C LEU A 123 -13.26 -8.65 -2.93
N ARG A 124 -13.05 -9.10 -1.69
CA ARG A 124 -12.83 -8.24 -0.52
C ARG A 124 -11.62 -7.29 -0.70
N GLU A 125 -10.52 -7.79 -1.28
CA GLU A 125 -9.34 -6.96 -1.52
C GLU A 125 -9.60 -5.89 -2.60
N TYR A 126 -10.30 -6.24 -3.68
CA TYR A 126 -10.67 -5.27 -4.71
C TYR A 126 -11.71 -4.26 -4.22
N GLU A 127 -12.70 -4.69 -3.48
CA GLU A 127 -13.71 -3.83 -2.84
C GLU A 127 -13.05 -2.82 -1.89
N ARG A 128 -12.13 -3.28 -1.05
CA ARG A 128 -11.32 -2.43 -0.19
C ARG A 128 -10.49 -1.41 -0.99
N ASN A 129 -9.85 -1.83 -2.06
CA ASN A 129 -9.04 -0.93 -2.89
C ASN A 129 -9.93 0.09 -3.62
N LEU A 130 -11.10 -0.30 -4.11
CA LEU A 130 -12.09 0.59 -4.72
C LEU A 130 -12.58 1.65 -3.72
N TRP A 131 -12.93 1.24 -2.50
CA TRP A 131 -13.31 2.15 -1.42
C TRP A 131 -12.19 3.15 -1.10
N ARG A 132 -10.94 2.67 -1.00
CA ARG A 132 -9.76 3.52 -0.77
C ARG A 132 -9.56 4.53 -1.90
N MET A 133 -9.74 4.13 -3.16
CA MET A 133 -9.66 5.02 -4.31
C MET A 133 -10.75 6.08 -4.28
N GLY A 134 -12.00 5.73 -3.97
CA GLY A 134 -13.10 6.67 -3.82
C GLY A 134 -12.80 7.77 -2.78
N HIS A 135 -12.26 7.39 -1.62
CA HIS A 135 -11.83 8.35 -0.59
C HIS A 135 -10.64 9.22 -1.04
N GLN A 136 -9.70 8.67 -1.80
CA GLN A 136 -8.60 9.47 -2.34
C GLN A 136 -9.11 10.51 -3.35
N LEU A 137 -10.03 10.14 -4.22
CA LEU A 137 -10.64 11.07 -5.17
C LEU A 137 -11.35 12.21 -4.44
N LYS A 138 -12.16 11.92 -3.43
CA LYS A 138 -12.81 12.95 -2.61
C LYS A 138 -11.80 13.95 -2.01
N ASN A 139 -10.66 13.48 -1.53
CA ASN A 139 -9.65 14.31 -0.89
C ASN A 139 -8.73 15.04 -1.88
N THR A 140 -8.76 14.72 -3.17
CA THR A 140 -7.95 15.37 -4.22
C THR A 140 -8.75 16.35 -5.06
N THR A 141 -10.08 16.24 -5.10
CA THR A 141 -10.98 17.14 -5.81
C THR A 141 -11.37 18.32 -4.90
N GLY A 142 -10.57 19.38 -4.88
CA GLY A 142 -10.89 20.58 -4.14
C GLY A 142 -9.66 21.41 -3.78
N ASN A 143 -9.87 22.67 -3.38
CA ASN A 143 -8.83 23.58 -2.88
C ASN A 143 -8.35 23.23 -1.45
N MET A 144 -8.20 21.94 -1.15
CA MET A 144 -7.69 21.51 0.16
C MET A 144 -6.24 21.99 0.33
N GLN A 145 -5.96 22.66 1.43
CA GLN A 145 -4.62 23.12 1.79
C GLN A 145 -3.65 21.94 1.89
N THR A 146 -2.38 22.18 1.58
CA THR A 146 -1.34 21.12 1.54
C THR A 146 -1.20 20.43 2.89
N GLU A 147 -1.30 21.16 4.00
CA GLU A 147 -1.23 20.64 5.37
C GLU A 147 -2.33 19.59 5.63
N ARG A 148 -3.55 19.88 5.20
CA ARG A 148 -4.68 18.95 5.35
C ARG A 148 -4.54 17.72 4.45
N LYS A 149 -4.01 17.88 3.23
CA LYS A 149 -3.71 16.74 2.34
C LYS A 149 -2.68 15.80 2.97
N ILE A 150 -1.62 16.37 3.56
CA ILE A 150 -0.60 15.61 4.27
C ILE A 150 -1.19 14.94 5.50
N ALA A 151 -1.97 15.66 6.29
CA ALA A 151 -2.62 15.13 7.48
C ALA A 151 -3.52 13.93 7.14
N ALA A 152 -4.39 14.06 6.14
CA ALA A 152 -5.24 12.96 5.68
C ALA A 152 -4.43 11.73 5.22
N LYS A 153 -3.30 11.96 4.55
CA LYS A 153 -2.42 10.88 4.10
C LYS A 153 -1.69 10.22 5.26
N LEU A 154 -1.15 11.01 6.20
CA LEU A 154 -0.47 10.51 7.41
C LEU A 154 -1.42 9.72 8.29
N TRP A 155 -2.63 10.21 8.54
CA TRP A 155 -3.63 9.48 9.30
C TRP A 155 -3.93 8.10 8.71
N LYS A 156 -4.08 8.04 7.38
CA LYS A 156 -4.30 6.78 6.70
C LYS A 156 -3.10 5.84 6.83
N LEU A 157 -1.89 6.35 6.66
CA LEU A 157 -0.67 5.56 6.82
C LEU A 157 -0.50 5.11 8.28
N GLY A 158 -0.87 5.93 9.26
CA GLY A 158 -0.92 5.55 10.65
C GLY A 158 -1.89 4.39 10.94
N ARG A 159 -3.05 4.36 10.26
CA ARG A 159 -3.97 3.21 10.34
C ARG A 159 -3.44 1.93 9.71
N ASP A 160 -2.71 2.07 8.59
CA ASP A 160 -2.24 0.93 7.81
C ASP A 160 -0.89 0.37 8.36
N PHE A 161 -0.04 1.24 8.95
CA PHE A 161 1.34 0.95 9.34
C PHE A 161 1.71 1.57 10.70
N GLY A 162 0.74 1.94 11.50
CA GLY A 162 0.97 2.58 12.79
C GLY A 162 1.43 1.60 13.86
N VAL A 163 2.40 2.03 14.66
CA VAL A 163 2.85 1.37 15.87
C VAL A 163 2.72 2.38 17.01
N GLU A 164 2.08 1.97 18.09
CA GLU A 164 1.92 2.77 19.30
C GLU A 164 3.28 3.04 19.96
N THR A 165 3.53 4.29 20.34
CA THR A 165 4.73 4.72 21.07
C THR A 165 4.32 5.67 22.19
N GLU A 166 5.25 6.01 23.09
CA GLU A 166 5.01 6.98 24.16
C GLU A 166 4.68 8.39 23.62
N GLU A 167 5.14 8.73 22.41
CA GLU A 167 4.94 10.03 21.77
C GLU A 167 3.69 10.08 20.87
N GLY A 168 2.99 8.96 20.67
CA GLY A 168 1.84 8.82 19.79
C GLY A 168 1.97 7.65 18.81
N VAL A 169 1.27 7.70 17.68
CA VAL A 169 1.29 6.65 16.67
C VAL A 169 2.39 6.92 15.64
N MET A 170 3.43 6.10 15.65
CA MET A 170 4.51 6.14 14.65
C MET A 170 4.10 5.39 13.39
N VAL A 171 4.27 6.03 12.24
CA VAL A 171 4.12 5.38 10.92
C VAL A 171 5.38 4.59 10.62
N ASP A 172 5.32 3.26 10.76
CA ASP A 172 6.47 2.35 10.65
C ASP A 172 6.81 1.97 9.21
N ILE A 173 7.04 2.98 8.38
CA ILE A 173 7.62 2.85 7.03
C ILE A 173 8.65 3.95 6.78
N ASP A 174 9.63 3.71 5.89
CA ASP A 174 10.61 4.72 5.45
C ASP A 174 9.92 5.83 4.63
N LEU A 175 9.27 6.77 5.31
CA LEU A 175 8.49 7.83 4.68
C LEU A 175 9.29 9.13 4.54
N THR A 176 10.01 9.25 3.43
CA THR A 176 10.76 10.48 3.12
C THR A 176 9.83 11.62 2.70
N ILE A 177 10.28 12.87 2.83
CA ILE A 177 9.56 14.04 2.30
C ILE A 177 9.29 13.92 0.78
N THR A 178 10.21 13.31 0.02
CA THR A 178 10.01 13.04 -1.41
C THR A 178 8.89 12.02 -1.63
N LEU A 179 8.88 10.90 -0.89
CA LEU A 179 7.80 9.91 -1.00
C LEU A 179 6.45 10.50 -0.56
N MET A 180 6.44 11.36 0.45
CA MET A 180 5.23 12.10 0.83
C MET A 180 4.75 13.03 -0.28
N ALA A 181 5.67 13.71 -0.98
CA ALA A 181 5.34 14.55 -2.13
C ALA A 181 4.69 13.74 -3.26
N ASP A 182 5.25 12.58 -3.59
CA ASP A 182 4.70 11.64 -4.57
C ASP A 182 3.31 11.09 -4.16
N LEU A 183 3.07 10.89 -2.85
CA LEU A 183 1.79 10.44 -2.29
C LEU A 183 0.70 11.52 -2.33
N VAL A 184 1.07 12.77 -2.07
CA VAL A 184 0.12 13.90 -1.99
C VAL A 184 -0.05 14.58 -3.35
N GLY A 185 0.93 14.43 -4.24
CA GLY A 185 0.92 15.02 -5.58
C GLY A 185 1.21 16.53 -5.58
N VAL A 186 2.10 16.99 -4.68
CA VAL A 186 2.54 18.39 -4.60
C VAL A 186 4.08 18.47 -4.59
N PRO A 187 4.69 19.61 -4.96
CA PRO A 187 6.14 19.78 -4.91
C PRO A 187 6.73 19.50 -3.53
N ARG A 188 7.94 18.91 -3.50
CA ARG A 188 8.65 18.55 -2.27
C ARG A 188 8.80 19.71 -1.29
N GLU A 189 9.06 20.92 -1.82
CA GLU A 189 9.22 22.15 -1.02
C GLU A 189 7.93 22.52 -0.29
N ASN A 190 6.77 22.31 -0.94
CA ASN A 190 5.47 22.55 -0.33
C ASN A 190 5.19 21.53 0.80
N VAL A 191 5.58 20.27 0.58
CA VAL A 191 5.48 19.23 1.65
C VAL A 191 6.37 19.59 2.82
N SER A 192 7.62 19.99 2.58
CA SER A 192 8.55 20.38 3.66
C SER A 192 8.01 21.55 4.49
N ARG A 193 7.46 22.60 3.84
CA ARG A 193 6.83 23.73 4.55
C ARG A 193 5.61 23.32 5.35
N ALA A 194 4.74 22.52 4.76
CA ALA A 194 3.53 22.04 5.42
C ALA A 194 3.85 21.10 6.61
N CYS A 195 4.84 20.21 6.48
CA CYS A 195 5.32 19.41 7.61
C CYS A 195 5.83 20.29 8.76
N LYS A 196 6.56 21.37 8.46
CA LYS A 196 6.99 22.31 9.49
C LYS A 196 5.79 22.94 10.21
N VAL A 197 4.77 23.40 9.48
CA VAL A 197 3.53 23.94 10.09
C VAL A 197 2.86 22.90 10.98
N LEU A 198 2.77 21.64 10.56
CA LEU A 198 2.17 20.57 11.38
C LEU A 198 3.02 20.28 12.64
N THR A 199 4.35 20.33 12.52
CA THR A 199 5.26 20.17 13.65
C THR A 199 5.14 21.34 14.63
N ASP A 200 5.13 22.59 14.14
CA ASP A 200 5.00 23.80 14.97
C ASP A 200 3.64 23.83 15.72
N ARG A 201 2.62 23.14 15.20
CA ARG A 201 1.33 22.94 15.87
C ARG A 201 1.31 21.76 16.84
N GLY A 202 2.41 21.03 16.97
CA GLY A 202 2.49 19.85 17.83
C GLY A 202 1.69 18.65 17.35
N LEU A 203 1.27 18.62 16.06
CA LEU A 203 0.45 17.53 15.51
C LEU A 203 1.28 16.33 15.03
N ILE A 204 2.52 16.60 14.60
CA ILE A 204 3.44 15.56 14.17
C ILE A 204 4.84 15.78 14.71
N HIS A 205 5.57 14.69 14.87
CA HIS A 205 7.02 14.70 14.98
C HIS A 205 7.63 13.97 13.79
N TYR A 206 8.71 14.50 13.20
CA TYR A 206 9.37 13.87 12.04
C TYR A 206 10.86 13.71 12.33
N SER A 207 11.29 12.49 12.42
CA SER A 207 12.68 12.11 12.68
C SER A 207 13.02 10.81 11.97
N SER A 208 14.25 10.67 11.47
CA SER A 208 14.78 9.43 10.89
C SER A 208 13.87 8.80 9.82
N LYS A 209 13.21 9.62 8.99
CA LYS A 209 12.24 9.20 7.96
C LYS A 209 10.97 8.55 8.54
N ARG A 210 10.65 8.77 9.79
CA ARG A 210 9.42 8.34 10.46
C ARG A 210 8.60 9.56 10.85
N PHE A 211 7.29 9.45 10.70
CA PHE A 211 6.33 10.42 11.22
C PHE A 211 5.67 9.81 12.47
N ILE A 212 5.58 10.58 13.53
CA ILE A 212 4.80 10.25 14.70
C ILE A 212 3.61 11.23 14.74
N LEU A 213 2.41 10.70 14.86
CA LEU A 213 1.18 11.45 15.03
C LEU A 213 0.90 11.51 16.52
N THR A 214 1.08 12.68 17.12
CA THR A 214 1.05 12.89 18.57
C THR A 214 -0.34 12.70 19.18
N ASP A 215 -1.39 13.05 18.43
CA ASP A 215 -2.80 12.82 18.77
C ASP A 215 -3.51 12.21 17.57
N PHE A 216 -3.56 10.88 17.52
CA PHE A 216 -4.08 10.16 16.35
C PHE A 216 -5.57 10.39 16.11
N ASP A 217 -6.35 10.53 17.17
CA ASP A 217 -7.80 10.74 17.09
C ASP A 217 -8.11 12.21 16.73
N GLY A 218 -7.49 13.17 17.40
CA GLY A 218 -7.62 14.59 17.09
C GLY A 218 -7.07 14.98 15.72
N PHE A 219 -6.11 14.21 15.20
CA PHE A 219 -5.57 14.39 13.85
C PHE A 219 -6.64 14.19 12.76
N ALA A 220 -7.62 13.29 13.01
CA ALA A 220 -8.73 13.06 12.09
C ALA A 220 -9.63 14.30 11.96
N ASP A 221 -9.81 15.07 13.02
CA ASP A 221 -10.62 16.28 13.00
C ASP A 221 -9.93 17.42 12.25
N PHE A 222 -8.60 17.52 12.37
CA PHE A 222 -7.83 18.54 11.67
C PHE A 222 -8.00 18.52 10.16
N TYR A 223 -8.06 17.34 9.53
CA TYR A 223 -8.18 17.27 8.07
C TYR A 223 -9.63 17.22 7.56
N LYS A 224 -10.62 16.94 8.44
CA LYS A 224 -12.05 16.93 8.09
C LYS A 224 -12.68 18.32 8.09
N MET A 225 -12.11 19.28 8.85
CA MET A 225 -12.54 20.68 8.84
C MET A 225 -12.22 21.33 7.48
#